data_7a4dfd8f17de78914c66e5a3b8039b08
#
_entry.id   7a4dfd8f17de78914c66e5a3b8039b08
#
_cell.length_a   1.000
_cell.length_b   1.000
_cell.length_c   1.000
_cell.angle_alpha   90.00
_cell.angle_beta   90.00
_cell.angle_gamma   90.00
#
_symmetry.space_group_name_H-M   'P 1'
#
loop_
_entity.id
_entity.type
_entity.pdbx_description
1 polymer ?
#
loop_
_entity_poly.entity_id
_entity_poly.type
_entity_poly.pdbx_seq_one_letter_code
_entity_poly.pdbx_strand_id
1 'polypeptide(L)'
;MKGMLTGPVTILAWSFVRDDQPLADSANQVALAIRDETVDLQGAGIRIVQVDEPALRELLPLRAADQPAYLDWSVGAFRLATSGVSDSTQIHTHLCYSEFGEVIEAIARLDADVTSIEAARSHMEVLDDLNAVGFDLGVGPGVYDIHSPRVPGVEEIAASLREALKAVSVERLWVNPDCGLKTRGPAEVEASLRNLVDAAKLVRAEL
;
A
#
# COMPACT_ATOMS: atom_id res chain seq x y z
N MET A 1 6.36 -5.02 -15.18
CA MET A 1 7.26 -4.40 -14.17
C MET A 1 6.45 -3.34 -13.43
N LYS A 2 6.65 -3.17 -12.14
CA LYS A 2 6.03 -2.13 -11.32
C LYS A 2 7.09 -1.10 -10.95
N GLY A 3 6.82 0.19 -11.16
CA GLY A 3 7.63 1.29 -10.63
C GLY A 3 7.27 1.51 -9.16
N MET A 4 8.26 1.77 -8.29
CA MET A 4 8.02 1.96 -6.86
C MET A 4 8.70 3.22 -6.36
N LEU A 5 7.93 4.05 -5.67
CA LEU A 5 8.36 5.32 -5.10
C LEU A 5 7.91 5.41 -3.65
N THR A 6 8.60 6.22 -2.86
CA THR A 6 8.14 6.61 -1.53
C THR A 6 7.26 7.84 -1.63
N GLY A 7 6.14 7.86 -0.93
CA GLY A 7 5.20 8.96 -0.97
C GLY A 7 5.64 10.20 -0.18
N PRO A 8 4.99 11.36 -0.44
CA PRO A 8 5.43 12.64 0.10
C PRO A 8 5.39 12.71 1.63
N VAL A 9 4.38 12.13 2.28
CA VAL A 9 4.26 12.13 3.74
C VAL A 9 5.39 11.33 4.36
N THR A 10 5.66 10.15 3.83
CA THR A 10 6.73 9.26 4.29
C THR A 10 8.12 9.87 4.08
N ILE A 11 8.36 10.52 2.95
CA ILE A 11 9.62 11.23 2.72
C ILE A 11 9.83 12.29 3.80
N LEU A 12 8.81 13.08 4.13
CA LEU A 12 8.91 14.08 5.19
C LEU A 12 9.13 13.46 6.57
N ALA A 13 8.42 12.38 6.88
CA ALA A 13 8.57 11.66 8.16
C ALA A 13 10.02 11.21 8.40
N TRP A 14 10.72 10.81 7.35
CA TRP A 14 12.08 10.26 7.42
C TRP A 14 13.16 11.27 7.03
N SER A 15 12.81 12.55 6.93
CA SER A 15 13.72 13.63 6.56
C SER A 15 13.87 14.67 7.66
N PHE A 16 14.95 15.42 7.63
CA PHE A 16 15.09 16.65 8.42
C PHE A 16 14.40 17.78 7.68
N VAL A 17 13.12 17.99 8.00
CA VAL A 17 12.30 19.00 7.31
C VAL A 17 12.60 20.38 7.86
N ARG A 18 12.60 21.40 6.98
CA ARG A 18 12.72 22.80 7.36
C ARG A 18 11.55 23.22 8.27
N ASP A 19 11.81 24.14 9.20
CA ASP A 19 10.89 24.61 10.23
C ASP A 19 10.31 26.00 9.98
N ASP A 20 10.71 26.65 8.86
CA ASP A 20 10.28 27.98 8.48
C ASP A 20 9.07 28.03 7.54
N GLN A 21 8.47 26.88 7.25
CA GLN A 21 7.22 26.79 6.49
C GLN A 21 6.30 25.65 7.03
N PRO A 22 4.99 25.70 6.75
CA PRO A 22 4.07 24.64 7.12
C PRO A 22 4.45 23.29 6.48
N LEU A 23 4.27 22.20 7.24
CA LEU A 23 4.59 20.85 6.75
C LEU A 23 3.79 20.47 5.50
N ALA A 24 2.53 20.94 5.39
CA ALA A 24 1.69 20.74 4.21
C ALA A 24 2.31 21.35 2.93
N ASP A 25 2.95 22.52 3.05
CA ASP A 25 3.61 23.15 1.90
C ASP A 25 4.85 22.35 1.46
N SER A 26 5.61 21.85 2.43
CA SER A 26 6.74 20.94 2.15
C SER A 26 6.26 19.64 1.51
N ALA A 27 5.14 19.08 1.96
CA ALA A 27 4.53 17.88 1.39
C ALA A 27 4.14 18.11 -0.09
N ASN A 28 3.51 19.24 -0.39
CA ASN A 28 3.14 19.58 -1.76
C ASN A 28 4.37 19.78 -2.68
N GLN A 29 5.45 20.36 -2.17
CA GLN A 29 6.70 20.49 -2.93
C GLN A 29 7.32 19.14 -3.27
N VAL A 30 7.36 18.22 -2.30
CA VAL A 30 7.81 16.84 -2.51
C VAL A 30 6.86 16.09 -3.45
N ALA A 31 5.56 16.27 -3.29
CA ALA A 31 4.54 15.65 -4.15
C ALA A 31 4.69 16.05 -5.62
N LEU A 32 5.03 17.29 -5.92
CA LEU A 32 5.30 17.74 -7.29
C LEU A 32 6.52 17.04 -7.89
N ALA A 33 7.60 16.85 -7.12
CA ALA A 33 8.76 16.11 -7.60
C ALA A 33 8.44 14.63 -7.85
N ILE A 34 7.65 14.00 -6.97
CA ILE A 34 7.20 12.61 -7.17
C ILE A 34 6.27 12.51 -8.37
N ARG A 35 5.41 13.51 -8.60
CA ARG A 35 4.53 13.57 -9.77
C ARG A 35 5.33 13.55 -11.07
N ASP A 36 6.40 14.30 -11.15
CA ASP A 36 7.28 14.31 -12.33
C ASP A 36 7.89 12.92 -12.55
N GLU A 37 8.34 12.25 -11.48
CA GLU A 37 8.86 10.87 -11.55
C GLU A 37 7.78 9.85 -11.96
N THR A 38 6.53 9.98 -11.48
CA THR A 38 5.44 9.09 -11.93
C THR A 38 5.15 9.24 -13.42
N VAL A 39 5.21 10.47 -13.93
CA VAL A 39 5.06 10.76 -15.37
C VAL A 39 6.22 10.16 -16.18
N ASP A 40 7.44 10.27 -15.69
CA ASP A 40 8.62 9.71 -16.36
C ASP A 40 8.57 8.17 -16.39
N LEU A 41 8.14 7.54 -15.30
CA LEU A 41 7.91 6.09 -15.25
C LEU A 41 6.84 5.66 -16.27
N GLN A 42 5.72 6.37 -16.35
CA GLN A 42 4.71 6.10 -17.39
C GLN A 42 5.30 6.28 -18.79
N GLY A 43 6.05 7.37 -19.03
CA GLY A 43 6.74 7.63 -20.30
C GLY A 43 7.73 6.54 -20.71
N ALA A 44 8.37 5.91 -19.73
CA ALA A 44 9.22 4.73 -19.91
C ALA A 44 8.44 3.41 -20.16
N GLY A 45 7.12 3.45 -20.21
CA GLY A 45 6.25 2.30 -20.48
C GLY A 45 5.86 1.49 -19.24
N ILE A 46 6.09 2.01 -18.03
CA ILE A 46 5.61 1.41 -16.79
C ILE A 46 4.10 1.66 -16.67
N ARG A 47 3.33 0.59 -16.49
CA ARG A 47 1.86 0.65 -16.42
C ARG A 47 1.29 0.56 -15.01
N ILE A 48 2.12 0.21 -14.05
CA ILE A 48 1.75 0.13 -12.64
C ILE A 48 2.80 0.90 -11.86
N VAL A 49 2.40 1.98 -11.20
CA VAL A 49 3.26 2.78 -10.32
C VAL A 49 2.73 2.69 -8.90
N GLN A 50 3.59 2.33 -7.97
CA GLN A 50 3.26 2.25 -6.55
C GLN A 50 3.96 3.39 -5.82
N VAL A 51 3.17 4.16 -5.04
CA VAL A 51 3.64 5.25 -4.20
C VAL A 51 3.30 4.88 -2.75
N ASP A 52 4.30 4.54 -1.95
CA ASP A 52 4.12 3.97 -0.62
C ASP A 52 4.03 5.05 0.46
N GLU A 53 3.04 4.95 1.35
CA GLU A 53 2.86 5.86 2.49
C GLU A 53 2.86 5.12 3.84
N PRO A 54 3.91 4.36 4.19
CA PRO A 54 3.97 3.64 5.45
C PRO A 54 3.90 4.58 6.67
N ALA A 55 4.39 5.80 6.57
CA ALA A 55 4.42 6.76 7.67
C ALA A 55 3.14 7.61 7.80
N LEU A 56 2.10 7.36 7.00
CA LEU A 56 0.85 8.11 7.09
C LEU A 56 0.28 8.09 8.53
N ARG A 57 0.31 6.94 9.19
CA ARG A 57 -0.13 6.80 10.58
C ARG A 57 0.92 7.28 11.59
N GLU A 58 2.20 7.13 11.30
CA GLU A 58 3.28 7.54 12.22
C GLU A 58 3.25 9.03 12.57
N LEU A 59 2.91 9.88 11.60
CA LEU A 59 2.80 11.32 11.76
C LEU A 59 1.40 11.78 12.21
N LEU A 60 0.46 10.86 12.43
CA LEU A 60 -0.90 11.22 12.87
C LEU A 60 -0.82 11.98 14.19
N PRO A 61 -1.37 13.20 14.28
CA PRO A 61 -1.35 13.99 15.51
C PRO A 61 -1.99 13.25 16.67
N LEU A 62 -1.36 13.35 17.86
CA LEU A 62 -1.88 12.75 19.08
C LEU A 62 -3.21 13.38 19.53
N ARG A 63 -3.45 14.65 19.18
CA ARG A 63 -4.70 15.33 19.47
C ARG A 63 -5.71 15.06 18.37
N ALA A 64 -6.83 14.44 18.69
CA ALA A 64 -7.88 14.15 17.74
C ALA A 64 -8.37 15.38 16.94
N ALA A 65 -8.38 16.56 17.56
CA ALA A 65 -8.78 17.80 16.90
C ALA A 65 -7.85 18.24 15.76
N ASP A 66 -6.60 17.78 15.75
CA ASP A 66 -5.59 18.13 14.72
C ASP A 66 -5.53 17.09 13.59
N GLN A 67 -6.11 15.90 13.79
CA GLN A 67 -6.05 14.80 12.84
C GLN A 67 -6.75 15.10 11.51
N PRO A 68 -7.95 15.71 11.45
CA PRO A 68 -8.60 15.99 10.17
C PRO A 68 -7.75 16.87 9.26
N ALA A 69 -7.15 17.93 9.78
CA ALA A 69 -6.29 18.82 8.98
C ALA A 69 -5.04 18.10 8.46
N TYR A 70 -4.43 17.23 9.29
CA TYR A 70 -3.30 16.39 8.90
C TYR A 70 -3.69 15.42 7.78
N LEU A 71 -4.79 14.69 7.94
CA LEU A 71 -5.25 13.71 6.96
C LEU A 71 -5.65 14.39 5.64
N ASP A 72 -6.23 15.57 5.67
CA ASP A 72 -6.61 16.32 4.48
C ASP A 72 -5.42 16.71 3.62
N TRP A 73 -4.37 17.31 4.21
CA TRP A 73 -3.19 17.67 3.41
C TRP A 73 -2.37 16.44 3.01
N SER A 74 -2.33 15.38 3.84
CA SER A 74 -1.63 14.13 3.52
C SER A 74 -2.24 13.43 2.30
N VAL A 75 -3.56 13.28 2.29
CA VAL A 75 -4.32 12.76 1.14
C VAL A 75 -4.13 13.65 -0.09
N GLY A 76 -4.20 14.97 0.10
CA GLY A 76 -4.00 15.94 -0.98
C GLY A 76 -2.62 15.83 -1.62
N ALA A 77 -1.57 15.67 -0.80
CA ALA A 77 -0.19 15.50 -1.27
C ALA A 77 0.00 14.17 -2.03
N PHE A 78 -0.57 13.06 -1.55
CA PHE A 78 -0.54 11.78 -2.27
C PHE A 78 -1.24 11.90 -3.64
N ARG A 79 -2.44 12.45 -3.68
CA ARG A 79 -3.19 12.65 -4.93
C ARG A 79 -2.47 13.59 -5.90
N LEU A 80 -1.80 14.62 -5.39
CA LEU A 80 -0.95 15.48 -6.21
C LEU A 80 0.22 14.70 -6.82
N ALA A 81 0.90 13.86 -6.03
CA ALA A 81 2.01 13.03 -6.48
C ALA A 81 1.61 12.03 -7.58
N THR A 82 0.38 11.58 -7.59
CA THR A 82 -0.13 10.57 -8.55
C THR A 82 -0.97 11.17 -9.70
N SER A 83 -1.24 12.47 -9.69
CA SER A 83 -2.16 13.13 -10.63
C SER A 83 -1.64 13.32 -12.05
N GLY A 84 -0.38 13.03 -12.33
CA GLY A 84 0.27 13.33 -13.61
C GLY A 84 0.14 12.23 -14.67
N VAL A 85 -0.33 11.06 -14.28
CA VAL A 85 -0.42 9.89 -15.17
C VAL A 85 -1.80 9.78 -15.82
N SER A 86 -1.89 9.01 -16.91
CA SER A 86 -3.17 8.74 -17.58
C SER A 86 -3.95 7.65 -16.86
N ASP A 87 -5.27 7.58 -17.09
CA ASP A 87 -6.19 6.57 -16.53
C ASP A 87 -5.80 5.12 -16.88
N SER A 88 -4.94 4.93 -17.88
CA SER A 88 -4.40 3.61 -18.24
C SER A 88 -3.21 3.16 -17.40
N THR A 89 -2.68 4.04 -16.55
CA THR A 89 -1.60 3.72 -15.59
C THR A 89 -2.21 3.50 -14.22
N GLN A 90 -2.06 2.27 -13.72
CA GLN A 90 -2.61 1.88 -12.44
C GLN A 90 -1.75 2.40 -11.30
N ILE A 91 -2.36 3.09 -10.34
CA ILE A 91 -1.71 3.60 -9.14
C ILE A 91 -1.94 2.62 -7.98
N HIS A 92 -0.85 2.17 -7.40
CA HIS A 92 -0.86 1.37 -6.19
C HIS A 92 -0.31 2.18 -5.02
N THR A 93 -0.71 1.80 -3.81
CA THR A 93 -0.08 2.25 -2.57
C THR A 93 0.17 1.08 -1.63
N HIS A 94 1.04 1.28 -0.66
CA HIS A 94 1.27 0.34 0.43
C HIS A 94 1.28 1.09 1.76
N LEU A 95 0.60 0.50 2.73
CA LEU A 95 0.53 0.97 4.09
C LEU A 95 0.96 -0.16 5.03
N CYS A 96 1.98 0.10 5.83
CA CYS A 96 2.37 -0.76 6.92
C CYS A 96 1.43 -0.51 8.12
N TYR A 97 1.26 -1.51 8.97
CA TYR A 97 0.47 -1.50 10.22
C TYR A 97 -0.97 -2.01 10.12
N SER A 98 -1.35 -2.81 11.13
CA SER A 98 -2.64 -3.51 11.23
C SER A 98 -3.76 -2.74 11.93
N GLU A 99 -3.49 -1.54 12.49
CA GLU A 99 -4.49 -0.74 13.20
C GLU A 99 -4.92 0.46 12.35
N PHE A 100 -5.83 0.24 11.42
CA PHE A 100 -6.27 1.26 10.46
C PHE A 100 -7.46 2.09 10.92
N GLY A 101 -8.13 1.76 12.03
CA GLY A 101 -9.39 2.37 12.45
C GLY A 101 -9.40 3.91 12.43
N GLU A 102 -8.27 4.55 12.77
CA GLU A 102 -8.15 6.02 12.77
C GLU A 102 -7.89 6.64 11.39
N VAL A 103 -7.37 5.87 10.43
CA VAL A 103 -6.94 6.37 9.11
C VAL A 103 -7.66 5.72 7.92
N ILE A 104 -8.57 4.78 8.17
CA ILE A 104 -9.19 3.97 7.13
C ILE A 104 -9.97 4.79 6.10
N GLU A 105 -10.69 5.83 6.55
CA GLU A 105 -11.38 6.76 5.66
C GLU A 105 -10.39 7.58 4.82
N ALA A 106 -9.26 7.96 5.38
CA ALA A 106 -8.20 8.67 4.65
C ALA A 106 -7.57 7.75 3.60
N ILE A 107 -7.39 6.45 3.90
CA ILE A 107 -6.90 5.45 2.95
C ILE A 107 -7.83 5.34 1.73
N ALA A 108 -9.13 5.28 1.94
CA ALA A 108 -10.10 5.29 0.85
C ALA A 108 -10.01 6.58 0.00
N ARG A 109 -9.73 7.71 0.65
CA ARG A 109 -9.59 9.03 -0.01
C ARG A 109 -8.28 9.21 -0.78
N LEU A 110 -7.26 8.36 -0.57
CA LEU A 110 -6.03 8.38 -1.39
C LEU A 110 -6.35 8.16 -2.87
N ASP A 111 -7.43 7.45 -3.17
CA ASP A 111 -7.89 7.20 -4.53
C ASP A 111 -6.85 6.41 -5.35
N ALA A 112 -6.17 5.48 -4.69
CA ALA A 112 -5.28 4.53 -5.35
C ALA A 112 -6.08 3.34 -5.88
N ASP A 113 -5.82 2.92 -7.12
CA ASP A 113 -6.52 1.77 -7.73
C ASP A 113 -6.37 0.48 -6.91
N VAL A 114 -5.23 0.31 -6.24
CA VAL A 114 -4.96 -0.84 -5.36
C VAL A 114 -4.21 -0.39 -4.11
N THR A 115 -4.72 -0.79 -2.96
CA THR A 115 -4.05 -0.60 -1.67
C THR A 115 -3.56 -1.94 -1.14
N SER A 116 -2.25 -2.09 -0.93
CA SER A 116 -1.68 -3.23 -0.22
C SER A 116 -1.47 -2.91 1.26
N ILE A 117 -1.79 -3.87 2.11
CA ILE A 117 -1.80 -3.71 3.56
C ILE A 117 -1.25 -4.95 4.25
N GLU A 118 -0.68 -4.81 5.44
CA GLU A 118 -0.31 -5.95 6.28
C GLU A 118 -1.58 -6.63 6.83
N ALA A 119 -1.69 -7.94 6.67
CA ALA A 119 -2.86 -8.70 7.09
C ALA A 119 -2.53 -10.11 7.63
N ALA A 120 -1.29 -10.58 7.45
CA ALA A 120 -0.93 -11.95 7.82
C ALA A 120 -1.02 -12.19 9.34
N ARG A 121 -0.67 -11.21 10.17
CA ARG A 121 -0.72 -11.33 11.64
C ARG A 121 -2.12 -11.15 12.20
N SER A 122 -2.97 -10.33 11.58
CA SER A 122 -4.36 -10.11 11.97
C SER A 122 -5.33 -11.10 11.37
N HIS A 123 -4.84 -12.14 10.66
CA HIS A 123 -5.69 -13.12 10.00
C HIS A 123 -6.81 -12.50 9.14
N MET A 124 -6.47 -11.44 8.39
CA MET A 124 -7.36 -10.73 7.47
C MET A 124 -8.45 -9.86 8.13
N GLU A 125 -8.45 -9.65 9.45
CA GLU A 125 -9.46 -8.82 10.15
C GLU A 125 -9.59 -7.40 9.56
N VAL A 126 -8.49 -6.83 9.05
CA VAL A 126 -8.48 -5.51 8.40
C VAL A 126 -9.43 -5.42 7.19
N LEU A 127 -9.78 -6.53 6.55
CA LEU A 127 -10.70 -6.55 5.42
C LEU A 127 -12.14 -6.24 5.85
N ASP A 128 -12.53 -6.64 7.05
CA ASP A 128 -13.85 -6.32 7.62
C ASP A 128 -13.96 -4.82 7.89
N ASP A 129 -12.89 -4.20 8.39
CA ASP A 129 -12.83 -2.75 8.62
C ASP A 129 -12.93 -1.96 7.29
N LEU A 130 -12.24 -2.41 6.23
CA LEU A 130 -12.35 -1.81 4.90
C LEU A 130 -13.76 -1.93 4.33
N ASN A 131 -14.40 -3.08 4.49
CA ASN A 131 -15.77 -3.29 4.05
C ASN A 131 -16.77 -2.40 4.83
N ALA A 132 -16.54 -2.19 6.14
CA ALA A 132 -17.39 -1.35 6.98
C ALA A 132 -17.44 0.12 6.53
N VAL A 133 -16.36 0.63 5.94
CA VAL A 133 -16.31 2.00 5.37
C VAL A 133 -16.68 2.06 3.88
N GLY A 134 -17.09 0.93 3.30
CA GLY A 134 -17.49 0.87 1.89
C GLY A 134 -16.32 0.99 0.90
N PHE A 135 -15.12 0.53 1.29
CA PHE A 135 -13.96 0.51 0.39
C PHE A 135 -14.21 -0.46 -0.78
N ASP A 136 -14.25 0.07 -1.99
CA ASP A 136 -14.62 -0.67 -3.21
C ASP A 136 -13.49 -0.80 -4.25
N LEU A 137 -12.29 -0.27 -3.94
CA LEU A 137 -11.10 -0.35 -4.77
C LEU A 137 -10.35 -1.68 -4.59
N GLY A 138 -9.31 -1.92 -5.38
CA GLY A 138 -8.48 -3.10 -5.27
C GLY A 138 -7.73 -3.15 -3.93
N VAL A 139 -7.66 -4.33 -3.34
CA VAL A 139 -6.93 -4.55 -2.08
C VAL A 139 -6.02 -5.75 -2.16
N GLY A 140 -4.79 -5.59 -1.67
CA GLY A 140 -3.79 -6.64 -1.54
C GLY A 140 -3.46 -6.87 -0.07
N PRO A 141 -4.23 -7.71 0.64
CA PRO A 141 -3.84 -8.10 2.00
C PRO A 141 -2.58 -8.96 1.94
N GLY A 142 -1.63 -8.69 2.82
CA GLY A 142 -0.44 -9.52 2.96
C GLY A 142 -0.78 -10.94 3.37
N VAL A 143 -0.23 -11.92 2.65
CA VAL A 143 -0.54 -13.33 2.88
C VAL A 143 0.54 -14.06 3.68
N TYR A 144 1.65 -13.41 3.99
CA TYR A 144 2.66 -13.90 4.91
C TYR A 144 3.52 -12.78 5.50
N ASP A 145 3.97 -12.99 6.75
CA ASP A 145 4.86 -12.08 7.48
C ASP A 145 6.30 -12.17 6.95
N ILE A 146 6.80 -11.07 6.39
CA ILE A 146 8.16 -10.96 5.85
C ILE A 146 9.25 -10.90 6.92
N HIS A 147 8.89 -10.65 8.18
CA HIS A 147 9.84 -10.61 9.29
C HIS A 147 10.25 -12.00 9.75
N SER A 148 9.45 -13.02 9.46
CA SER A 148 9.83 -14.42 9.68
C SER A 148 10.86 -14.85 8.63
N PRO A 149 11.96 -15.51 9.02
CA PRO A 149 12.93 -16.07 8.06
C PRO A 149 12.40 -17.31 7.33
N ARG A 150 11.27 -17.83 7.73
CA ARG A 150 10.63 -19.00 7.13
C ARG A 150 10.06 -18.68 5.76
N VAL A 151 10.33 -19.53 4.78
CA VAL A 151 9.66 -19.49 3.47
C VAL A 151 8.26 -20.10 3.64
N PRO A 152 7.17 -19.33 3.36
CA PRO A 152 5.81 -19.86 3.48
C PRO A 152 5.53 -20.92 2.41
N GLY A 153 4.74 -21.94 2.77
CA GLY A 153 4.31 -22.97 1.82
C GLY A 153 3.19 -22.51 0.91
N VAL A 154 3.05 -23.13 -0.28
CA VAL A 154 2.00 -22.80 -1.26
C VAL A 154 0.61 -22.93 -0.64
N GLU A 155 0.31 -24.02 0.05
CA GLU A 155 -1.01 -24.25 0.66
C GLU A 155 -1.30 -23.29 1.81
N GLU A 156 -0.30 -22.86 2.56
CA GLU A 156 -0.44 -21.84 3.60
C GLU A 156 -0.87 -20.50 3.00
N ILE A 157 -0.20 -20.09 1.93
CA ILE A 157 -0.55 -18.85 1.21
C ILE A 157 -1.94 -18.99 0.57
N ALA A 158 -2.24 -20.14 -0.04
CA ALA A 158 -3.55 -20.41 -0.64
C ALA A 158 -4.68 -20.37 0.40
N ALA A 159 -4.43 -20.86 1.60
CA ALA A 159 -5.40 -20.77 2.69
C ALA A 159 -5.70 -19.30 3.08
N SER A 160 -4.67 -18.45 3.18
CA SER A 160 -4.83 -17.02 3.43
C SER A 160 -5.61 -16.33 2.31
N LEU A 161 -5.37 -16.69 1.05
CA LEU A 161 -6.12 -16.16 -0.09
C LEU A 161 -7.60 -16.57 -0.07
N ARG A 162 -7.90 -17.84 0.27
CA ARG A 162 -9.28 -18.31 0.40
C ARG A 162 -10.01 -17.59 1.56
N GLU A 163 -9.30 -17.25 2.63
CA GLU A 163 -9.86 -16.43 3.70
C GLU A 163 -10.17 -15.01 3.21
N ALA A 164 -9.22 -14.37 2.52
CA ALA A 164 -9.43 -13.05 1.95
C ALA A 164 -10.61 -13.00 0.96
N LEU A 165 -10.82 -14.06 0.17
CA LEU A 165 -11.94 -14.16 -0.77
C LEU A 165 -13.33 -14.24 -0.12
N LYS A 166 -13.41 -14.47 1.20
CA LYS A 166 -14.69 -14.37 1.92
C LYS A 166 -15.14 -12.93 2.12
N ALA A 167 -14.18 -12.00 2.16
CA ALA A 167 -14.41 -10.58 2.41
C ALA A 167 -14.28 -9.71 1.14
N VAL A 168 -13.48 -10.14 0.17
CA VAL A 168 -13.15 -9.36 -1.03
C VAL A 168 -13.48 -10.16 -2.29
N SER A 169 -14.15 -9.53 -3.27
CA SER A 169 -14.42 -10.17 -4.55
C SER A 169 -13.12 -10.46 -5.32
N VAL A 170 -13.15 -11.49 -6.16
CA VAL A 170 -11.97 -11.96 -6.91
C VAL A 170 -11.38 -10.89 -7.82
N GLU A 171 -12.22 -10.01 -8.38
CA GLU A 171 -11.81 -8.92 -9.28
C GLU A 171 -11.00 -7.84 -8.57
N ARG A 172 -11.18 -7.71 -7.25
CA ARG A 172 -10.52 -6.70 -6.42
C ARG A 172 -9.34 -7.23 -5.63
N LEU A 173 -9.20 -8.56 -5.49
CA LEU A 173 -8.18 -9.18 -4.65
C LEU A 173 -6.82 -9.23 -5.37
N TRP A 174 -5.81 -8.67 -4.75
CA TRP A 174 -4.41 -8.77 -5.15
C TRP A 174 -3.63 -9.65 -4.19
N VAL A 175 -2.55 -10.27 -4.68
CA VAL A 175 -1.72 -11.19 -3.90
C VAL A 175 -0.35 -10.58 -3.69
N ASN A 176 0.02 -10.34 -2.44
CA ASN A 176 1.30 -9.75 -2.04
C ASN A 176 1.75 -10.24 -0.66
N PRO A 177 3.04 -10.11 -0.32
CA PRO A 177 3.52 -10.25 1.05
C PRO A 177 3.06 -9.07 1.91
N ASP A 178 3.19 -9.18 3.24
CA ASP A 178 2.85 -8.08 4.15
C ASP A 178 3.58 -6.78 3.81
N CYS A 179 4.86 -6.87 3.48
CA CYS A 179 5.68 -5.70 3.16
C CYS A 179 6.81 -6.05 2.20
N GLY A 180 7.69 -5.09 1.93
CA GLY A 180 8.88 -5.27 1.09
C GLY A 180 9.88 -6.29 1.68
N LEU A 181 10.48 -7.10 0.82
CA LEU A 181 11.33 -8.24 1.20
C LEU A 181 12.79 -7.87 1.50
N LYS A 182 13.08 -6.59 1.71
CA LYS A 182 14.45 -6.06 1.90
C LYS A 182 15.25 -6.66 3.05
N THR A 183 14.58 -7.29 4.02
CA THR A 183 15.21 -7.92 5.18
C THR A 183 15.53 -9.41 4.97
N ARG A 184 15.22 -9.95 3.78
CA ARG A 184 15.40 -11.37 3.44
C ARG A 184 16.57 -11.56 2.48
N GLY A 185 17.22 -12.73 2.55
CA GLY A 185 18.25 -13.12 1.59
C GLY A 185 17.66 -13.48 0.20
N PRO A 186 18.44 -13.36 -0.88
CA PRO A 186 17.93 -13.62 -2.23
C PRO A 186 17.28 -15.01 -2.41
N ALA A 187 17.83 -16.05 -1.79
CA ALA A 187 17.26 -17.40 -1.88
C ALA A 187 15.90 -17.54 -1.19
N GLU A 188 15.71 -16.87 -0.04
CA GLU A 188 14.43 -16.82 0.67
C GLU A 188 13.40 -16.01 -0.14
N VAL A 189 13.82 -14.88 -0.70
CA VAL A 189 12.99 -14.03 -1.54
C VAL A 189 12.48 -14.79 -2.76
N GLU A 190 13.38 -15.43 -3.51
CA GLU A 190 13.02 -16.19 -4.70
C GLU A 190 12.04 -17.33 -4.38
N ALA A 191 12.32 -18.10 -3.33
CA ALA A 191 11.45 -19.20 -2.93
C ALA A 191 10.07 -18.71 -2.46
N SER A 192 10.02 -17.63 -1.66
CA SER A 192 8.76 -17.05 -1.17
C SER A 192 7.90 -16.49 -2.29
N LEU A 193 8.50 -15.77 -3.24
CA LEU A 193 7.78 -15.21 -4.39
C LEU A 193 7.32 -16.32 -5.36
N ARG A 194 8.08 -17.37 -5.53
CA ARG A 194 7.66 -18.54 -6.32
C ARG A 194 6.41 -19.18 -5.70
N ASN A 195 6.46 -19.47 -4.40
CA ASN A 195 5.32 -20.04 -3.67
C ASN A 195 4.10 -19.11 -3.71
N LEU A 196 4.30 -17.78 -3.62
CA LEU A 196 3.23 -16.79 -3.75
C LEU A 196 2.52 -16.89 -5.10
N VAL A 197 3.29 -16.93 -6.18
CA VAL A 197 2.76 -17.04 -7.55
C VAL A 197 2.05 -18.38 -7.77
N ASP A 198 2.61 -19.47 -7.25
CA ASP A 198 2.03 -20.80 -7.39
C ASP A 198 0.73 -20.92 -6.57
N ALA A 199 0.66 -20.36 -5.38
CA ALA A 199 -0.57 -20.27 -4.60
C ALA A 199 -1.66 -19.41 -5.30
N ALA A 200 -1.27 -18.30 -5.91
CA ALA A 200 -2.20 -17.48 -6.69
C ALA A 200 -2.76 -18.24 -7.90
N LYS A 201 -1.93 -19.03 -8.59
CA LYS A 201 -2.38 -19.89 -9.69
C LYS A 201 -3.31 -21.00 -9.21
N LEU A 202 -2.98 -21.63 -8.06
CA LEU A 202 -3.78 -22.67 -7.45
C LEU A 202 -5.19 -22.13 -7.15
N VAL A 203 -5.30 -21.04 -6.42
CA VAL A 203 -6.60 -20.46 -6.05
C VAL A 203 -7.37 -19.98 -7.28
N ARG A 204 -6.72 -19.38 -8.28
CA ARG A 204 -7.40 -19.00 -9.55
C ARG A 204 -7.97 -20.19 -10.32
N ALA A 205 -7.40 -21.37 -10.19
CA ALA A 205 -7.93 -22.57 -10.83
C ALA A 205 -9.16 -23.17 -10.13
N GLU A 206 -9.46 -22.69 -8.91
CA GLU A 206 -10.62 -23.11 -8.13
C GLU A 206 -11.84 -22.19 -8.36
N LEU A 207 -11.64 -21.01 -8.97
CA LEU A 207 -12.63 -19.98 -9.26
C LEU A 207 -13.25 -20.12 -10.65
#